data_393a8326dbcfacc64d893c201b53ad77
#
_entry.id   393a8326dbcfacc64d893c201b53ad77
#
_cell.length_a   1.000
_cell.length_b   1.000
_cell.length_c   1.000
_cell.angle_alpha   90.00
_cell.angle_beta   90.00
_cell.angle_gamma   90.00
#
_symmetry.space_group_name_H-M   'P 1'
#
loop_
_entity.id
_entity.type
_entity.pdbx_description
1 polymer ?
#
loop_
_entity_poly.entity_id
_entity_poly.type
_entity_poly.pdbx_seq_one_letter_code
_entity_poly.pdbx_strand_id
1 'polypeptide(L)'
;YTGSTSDCVNTPMKCPFNTSYFNCVKKADVVKNMVLDWSKKKSINPTSSTYYPTSYGIVIGRIQDIDNVGAGVNINGISVSSTGVRSMWTHFYAQVAPGDYVKATGRNPDFYFVPYKNL
;
A
#
# COMPACT_ATOMS: atom_id res chain seq x y z
N TYR A 1 18.39 27.43 1.62
CA TYR A 1 17.79 27.82 1.42
C TYR A 1 17.32 28.25 2.34
N THR A 2 17.31 28.82 2.68
CA THR A 2 17.02 29.15 3.37
C THR A 2 16.27 29.42 3.36
N GLY A 3 16.48 29.44 3.26
CA GLY A 3 15.30 29.87 2.99
C GLY A 3 14.32 29.30 3.82
N SER A 4 13.36 29.85 4.01
CA SER A 4 12.21 29.25 4.60
C SER A 4 11.74 28.16 3.65
N THR A 5 10.85 27.33 4.11
CA THR A 5 10.23 26.35 3.26
C THR A 5 9.55 27.04 2.11
N SER A 6 8.99 28.18 2.37
CA SER A 6 8.36 28.96 1.34
C SER A 6 9.39 29.34 0.28
N ASP A 7 10.57 29.70 0.68
CA ASP A 7 11.60 30.02 -0.27
C ASP A 7 11.99 28.78 -1.04
N CYS A 8 12.05 27.67 -0.37
CA CYS A 8 12.35 26.45 -1.05
C CYS A 8 11.31 26.15 -2.07
N VAL A 9 10.08 26.38 -1.76
CA VAL A 9 9.01 26.15 -2.69
C VAL A 9 9.00 27.19 -3.80
N ASN A 10 9.07 28.43 -3.43
CA ASN A 10 8.93 29.51 -4.40
C ASN A 10 10.22 29.85 -5.11
N THR A 11 11.31 29.66 -4.44
CA THR A 11 12.58 30.03 -4.96
C THR A 11 13.58 29.02 -4.51
N PRO A 12 13.57 27.87 -5.12
CA PRO A 12 14.46 26.80 -4.71
C PRO A 12 15.90 27.23 -4.60
N MET A 13 16.27 28.21 -5.35
CA MET A 13 17.63 28.66 -5.34
C MET A 13 18.01 29.33 -4.07
N LYS A 14 17.02 29.80 -3.33
CA LYS A 14 17.32 30.44 -2.14
C LYS A 14 17.42 29.53 -1.00
N CYS A 15 16.80 28.45 -1.05
CA CYS A 15 16.99 27.43 -0.08
C CYS A 15 18.41 27.04 -0.28
N PRO A 16 19.21 27.06 0.70
CA PRO A 16 20.58 26.77 0.52
C PRO A 16 20.75 25.45 -0.16
N PHE A 17 19.75 24.87 -0.40
CA PHE A 17 19.83 23.77 -1.01
C PHE A 17 18.55 23.70 -1.55
N ASN A 18 18.31 24.26 -2.62
CA ASN A 18 17.07 24.18 -3.29
C ASN A 18 16.61 22.74 -3.38
N THR A 19 17.53 21.81 -3.48
CA THR A 19 17.19 20.39 -3.45
C THR A 19 16.52 20.03 -2.15
N SER A 20 17.02 20.54 -1.05
CA SER A 20 16.39 20.29 0.23
C SER A 20 15.02 20.89 0.29
N TYR A 21 14.87 22.03 -0.32
CA TYR A 21 13.64 22.71 -0.35
C TYR A 21 12.60 21.89 -1.08
N PHE A 22 12.94 21.35 -2.22
CA PHE A 22 12.04 20.49 -2.95
C PHE A 22 11.73 19.23 -2.15
N ASN A 23 12.70 18.71 -1.45
CA ASN A 23 12.48 17.53 -0.63
C ASN A 23 11.48 17.81 0.48
N CYS A 24 11.53 18.98 1.07
CA CYS A 24 10.54 19.34 2.08
C CYS A 24 9.14 19.38 1.51
N VAL A 25 8.99 19.94 0.34
CA VAL A 25 7.69 20.01 -0.31
C VAL A 25 7.19 18.62 -0.63
N LYS A 26 8.06 17.77 -1.16
CA LYS A 26 7.67 16.41 -1.47
C LYS A 26 7.27 15.62 -0.23
N LYS A 27 7.96 15.83 0.88
CA LYS A 27 7.58 15.17 2.11
C LYS A 27 6.20 15.58 2.57
N ALA A 28 5.89 16.84 2.48
CA ALA A 28 4.58 17.33 2.85
C ALA A 28 3.50 16.69 1.97
N ASP A 29 3.75 16.60 0.68
CA ASP A 29 2.80 15.98 -0.23
C ASP A 29 2.62 14.50 0.07
N VAL A 30 3.70 13.80 0.36
CA VAL A 30 3.64 12.39 0.70
C VAL A 30 2.82 12.18 1.97
N VAL A 31 3.05 13.00 2.99
CA VAL A 31 2.30 12.89 4.22
C VAL A 31 0.81 13.12 3.99
N LYS A 32 0.47 14.13 3.20
CA LYS A 32 -0.93 14.38 2.86
C LYS A 32 -1.55 13.21 2.13
N ASN A 33 -0.77 12.60 1.23
CA ASN A 33 -1.28 11.49 0.44
C ASN A 33 -1.31 10.16 1.20
N MET A 34 -0.86 10.14 2.44
CA MET A 34 -0.91 8.93 3.25
C MET A 34 -2.22 8.76 4.01
N VAL A 35 -3.19 9.58 3.75
CA VAL A 35 -4.52 9.40 4.30
C VAL A 35 -5.32 8.50 3.37
N LEU A 36 -5.87 7.43 3.90
CA LEU A 36 -6.60 6.47 3.08
C LEU A 36 -7.96 7.01 2.66
N ASP A 37 -8.32 6.73 1.43
CA ASP A 37 -9.60 7.09 0.89
C ASP A 37 -10.51 5.86 0.89
N TRP A 38 -11.14 5.61 2.01
CA TRP A 38 -12.01 4.44 2.17
C TRP A 38 -13.21 4.47 1.24
N SER A 39 -13.60 5.64 0.77
CA SER A 39 -14.73 5.76 -0.15
C SER A 39 -14.39 5.15 -1.51
N LYS A 40 -13.12 4.99 -1.80
CA LYS A 40 -12.65 4.40 -3.06
C LYS A 40 -12.12 3.00 -2.88
N LYS A 41 -12.46 2.34 -1.80
CA LYS A 41 -12.05 0.95 -1.60
C LYS A 41 -12.57 0.09 -2.76
N LYS A 42 -11.78 -0.88 -3.14
CA LYS A 42 -12.10 -1.74 -4.26
C LYS A 42 -11.91 -3.18 -3.82
N SER A 43 -12.93 -4.00 -4.01
CA SER A 43 -12.82 -5.42 -3.73
C SER A 43 -11.90 -6.07 -4.77
N ILE A 44 -10.97 -6.87 -4.30
CA ILE A 44 -10.04 -7.59 -5.16
C ILE A 44 -10.01 -9.05 -4.79
N ASN A 45 -9.59 -9.89 -5.72
CA ASN A 45 -9.43 -11.33 -5.46
C ASN A 45 -8.08 -11.81 -5.95
N PRO A 46 -7.04 -11.70 -5.11
CA PRO A 46 -5.70 -12.12 -5.51
C PRO A 46 -5.53 -13.64 -5.56
N THR A 47 -6.56 -14.42 -5.27
CA THR A 47 -6.51 -15.86 -5.44
C THR A 47 -6.83 -16.27 -6.87
N SER A 48 -7.71 -15.54 -7.54
CA SER A 48 -8.09 -15.86 -8.91
C SER A 48 -7.09 -15.31 -9.91
N SER A 49 -6.49 -14.19 -9.61
CA SER A 49 -5.44 -13.61 -10.45
C SER A 49 -4.57 -12.69 -9.61
N THR A 50 -3.32 -12.56 -10.02
CA THR A 50 -2.41 -11.65 -9.35
C THR A 50 -2.95 -10.23 -9.43
N TYR A 51 -2.95 -9.53 -8.32
CA TYR A 51 -3.40 -8.15 -8.29
C TYR A 51 -2.20 -7.21 -8.39
N TYR A 52 -2.30 -6.26 -9.30
CA TYR A 52 -1.27 -5.24 -9.51
C TYR A 52 -1.84 -3.88 -9.13
N PRO A 53 -1.41 -3.28 -8.02
CA PRO A 53 -1.88 -1.94 -7.66
C PRO A 53 -1.55 -0.93 -8.74
N THR A 54 -2.46 0.00 -8.96
CA THR A 54 -2.27 1.06 -9.95
C THR A 54 -1.92 2.39 -9.30
N SER A 55 -2.02 2.48 -7.99
CA SER A 55 -1.68 3.66 -7.23
C SER A 55 -1.18 3.25 -5.85
N TYR A 56 -0.66 4.21 -5.10
CA TYR A 56 -0.24 3.95 -3.74
C TYR A 56 -1.45 3.76 -2.84
N GLY A 57 -1.37 2.83 -1.95
CA GLY A 57 -2.46 2.53 -1.04
C GLY A 57 -2.13 1.35 -0.16
N ILE A 58 -3.17 0.67 0.31
CA ILE A 58 -3.03 -0.55 1.10
C ILE A 58 -3.86 -1.66 0.49
N VAL A 59 -3.43 -2.88 0.76
CA VAL A 59 -4.27 -4.05 0.58
C VAL A 59 -4.55 -4.60 1.97
N ILE A 60 -5.81 -4.83 2.26
CA ILE A 60 -6.23 -5.31 3.56
C ILE A 60 -7.24 -6.43 3.36
N GLY A 61 -7.20 -7.43 4.20
CA GLY A 61 -8.16 -8.50 4.10
C GLY A 61 -7.80 -9.74 4.88
N ARG A 62 -8.48 -10.82 4.53
CA ARG A 62 -8.31 -12.11 5.18
C ARG A 62 -8.60 -13.24 4.21
N ILE A 63 -8.09 -14.41 4.53
CA ILE A 63 -8.31 -15.61 3.75
C ILE A 63 -8.27 -16.82 4.68
N GLN A 64 -8.98 -17.85 4.32
CA GLN A 64 -9.16 -19.00 5.19
C GLN A 64 -8.46 -20.25 4.66
N ASP A 65 -7.82 -20.98 5.53
CA ASP A 65 -7.32 -22.30 5.21
C ASP A 65 -8.43 -23.32 5.43
N ILE A 66 -8.68 -24.13 4.44
CA ILE A 66 -9.64 -25.22 4.53
C ILE A 66 -8.90 -26.48 4.13
N ASP A 67 -9.05 -27.51 4.91
CA ASP A 67 -8.46 -28.83 4.65
C ASP A 67 -6.94 -28.88 4.80
N ASN A 68 -6.37 -27.98 5.56
CA ASN A 68 -4.91 -27.95 5.84
C ASN A 68 -4.03 -27.85 4.60
N VAL A 69 -4.54 -27.24 3.55
CA VAL A 69 -3.72 -27.04 2.34
C VAL A 69 -2.90 -25.77 2.41
N GLY A 70 -3.18 -24.96 3.40
CA GLY A 70 -2.48 -23.71 3.58
C GLY A 70 -3.23 -22.53 2.99
N ALA A 71 -3.18 -21.42 3.69
CA ALA A 71 -3.68 -20.16 3.19
C ALA A 71 -2.60 -19.11 3.44
N GLY A 72 -2.49 -18.16 2.55
CA GLY A 72 -1.47 -17.15 2.72
C GLY A 72 -1.56 -16.05 1.70
N VAL A 73 -0.81 -15.00 1.95
CA VAL A 73 -0.72 -13.83 1.08
C VAL A 73 0.74 -13.54 0.84
N ASN A 74 1.08 -13.32 -0.42
CA ASN A 74 2.42 -12.93 -0.84
C ASN A 74 2.39 -11.57 -1.49
N ILE A 75 3.38 -10.76 -1.17
CA ILE A 75 3.61 -9.51 -1.87
C ILE A 75 5.02 -9.55 -2.43
N ASN A 76 5.13 -9.35 -3.73
CA ASN A 76 6.41 -9.40 -4.44
C ASN A 76 7.17 -10.70 -4.19
N GLY A 77 6.43 -11.80 -4.04
CA GLY A 77 7.02 -13.10 -3.79
C GLY A 77 7.38 -13.38 -2.33
N ILE A 78 7.08 -12.45 -1.43
CA ILE A 78 7.39 -12.61 -0.02
C ILE A 78 6.11 -12.98 0.72
N SER A 79 6.14 -14.05 1.51
CA SER A 79 5.02 -14.42 2.34
C SER A 79 4.86 -13.43 3.48
N VAL A 80 3.76 -12.72 3.49
CA VAL A 80 3.48 -11.71 4.51
C VAL A 80 2.45 -12.14 5.53
N SER A 81 1.71 -13.19 5.23
CA SER A 81 0.76 -13.79 6.17
C SER A 81 0.46 -15.21 5.73
N SER A 82 0.35 -16.12 6.66
CA SER A 82 0.02 -17.51 6.32
C SER A 82 -0.56 -18.27 7.52
N THR A 83 -1.30 -19.30 7.22
CA THR A 83 -1.74 -20.27 8.22
C THR A 83 -1.84 -21.64 7.56
N GLY A 84 -1.53 -22.67 8.30
CA GLY A 84 -1.70 -24.05 7.86
C GLY A 84 -2.67 -24.82 8.74
N VAL A 85 -3.42 -24.11 9.56
CA VAL A 85 -4.35 -24.73 10.49
C VAL A 85 -5.74 -24.72 9.88
N ARG A 86 -6.37 -25.88 9.78
CA ARG A 86 -7.68 -26.04 9.16
C ARG A 86 -8.70 -25.04 9.69
N SER A 87 -9.41 -24.41 8.78
CA SER A 87 -10.48 -23.45 9.04
C SER A 87 -10.02 -22.17 9.71
N MET A 88 -8.73 -21.98 9.88
CA MET A 88 -8.22 -20.74 10.44
C MET A 88 -8.14 -19.64 9.38
N TRP A 89 -8.38 -18.44 9.82
CA TRP A 89 -8.23 -17.25 8.98
C TRP A 89 -6.87 -16.63 9.19
N THR A 90 -6.26 -16.14 8.13
CA THR A 90 -5.12 -15.29 8.24
C THR A 90 -5.50 -13.89 7.76
N HIS A 91 -5.24 -12.92 8.58
CA HIS A 91 -5.54 -11.52 8.30
C HIS A 91 -4.26 -10.81 7.89
N PHE A 92 -4.39 -9.80 7.07
CA PHE A 92 -3.21 -9.09 6.66
C PHE A 92 -3.53 -7.67 6.22
N TYR A 93 -2.51 -6.84 6.30
CA TYR A 93 -2.55 -5.45 5.95
C TYR A 93 -1.16 -5.06 5.47
N ALA A 94 -1.06 -4.45 4.31
CA ALA A 94 0.22 -4.00 3.79
C ALA A 94 0.08 -2.79 2.90
N GLN A 95 1.06 -1.91 2.96
CA GLN A 95 1.17 -0.81 2.03
C GLN A 95 1.71 -1.33 0.72
N VAL A 96 1.16 -0.84 -0.38
CA VAL A 96 1.59 -1.24 -1.72
C VAL A 96 1.71 -0.02 -2.63
N ALA A 97 2.45 -0.20 -3.69
CA ALA A 97 2.73 0.83 -4.67
C ALA A 97 2.60 0.27 -6.07
N PRO A 98 2.46 1.11 -7.08
CA PRO A 98 2.52 0.64 -8.46
C PRO A 98 3.84 -0.12 -8.70
N GLY A 99 3.76 -1.25 -9.36
CA GLY A 99 4.92 -2.12 -9.55
C GLY A 99 4.97 -3.29 -8.59
N ASP A 100 4.23 -3.22 -7.49
CA ASP A 100 4.08 -4.36 -6.60
C ASP A 100 3.07 -5.34 -7.16
N TYR A 101 3.06 -6.55 -6.61
CA TYR A 101 2.01 -7.50 -6.96
C TYR A 101 1.62 -8.32 -5.73
N VAL A 102 0.35 -8.69 -5.67
CA VAL A 102 -0.22 -9.41 -4.53
C VAL A 102 -0.83 -10.70 -5.03
N LYS A 103 -0.48 -11.80 -4.39
CA LYS A 103 -1.06 -13.12 -4.65
C LYS A 103 -1.56 -13.70 -3.33
N ALA A 104 -2.61 -14.46 -3.41
CA ALA A 104 -3.12 -15.15 -2.24
C ALA A 104 -3.51 -16.57 -2.59
N THR A 105 -3.47 -17.44 -1.60
CA THR A 105 -3.83 -18.84 -1.73
C THR A 105 -4.75 -19.16 -0.57
N GLY A 106 -5.84 -19.86 -0.83
CA GLY A 106 -6.78 -20.27 0.21
C GLY A 106 -8.21 -20.14 -0.25
N ARG A 107 -9.11 -20.13 0.70
CA ARG A 107 -10.55 -20.03 0.44
C ARG A 107 -11.15 -18.81 1.08
N ASN A 108 -12.32 -18.44 0.56
CA ASN A 108 -13.12 -17.34 1.08
C ASN A 108 -12.32 -16.05 1.17
N PRO A 109 -11.66 -15.65 0.08
CA PRO A 109 -10.87 -14.43 0.10
C PRO A 109 -11.76 -13.21 0.31
N ASP A 110 -11.30 -12.31 1.16
CA ASP A 110 -12.01 -11.09 1.47
C ASP A 110 -10.97 -9.98 1.54
N PHE A 111 -10.66 -9.40 0.39
CA PHE A 111 -9.60 -8.41 0.25
C PHE A 111 -10.09 -7.14 -0.39
N TYR A 112 -9.50 -6.04 0.03
CA TYR A 112 -9.77 -4.73 -0.56
C TYR A 112 -8.47 -4.00 -0.81
N PHE A 113 -8.44 -3.25 -1.88
CA PHE A 113 -7.42 -2.25 -2.11
C PHE A 113 -8.03 -0.89 -1.77
N VAL A 114 -7.34 -0.13 -0.94
CA VAL A 114 -7.76 1.21 -0.54
C VAL A 114 -6.68 2.18 -0.94
N PRO A 115 -6.93 3.09 -1.88
CA PRO A 115 -5.92 4.05 -2.29
C PRO A 115 -5.79 5.17 -1.26
N TYR A 116 -4.65 5.84 -1.30
CA TYR A 116 -4.51 7.07 -0.54
C TYR A 116 -5.31 8.18 -1.23
N LYS A 117 -5.73 9.16 -0.44
CA LYS A 117 -6.46 10.31 -0.98
C LYS A 117 -5.57 11.11 -1.91
N ASN A 118 -6.17 11.58 -2.99
CA ASN A 118 -5.54 12.55 -3.85
C ASN A 118 -5.83 13.92 -3.28
N LEU A 119 -4.80 14.71 -3.14
CA LEU A 119 -4.95 16.05 -2.58
C LEU A 119 -4.67 17.11 -3.64
#